data_3efceb02b68f2a6fa84b76eae096cf35
#
_entry.id   3efceb02b68f2a6fa84b76eae096cf35
#
_cell.length_a   1.000
_cell.length_b   1.000
_cell.length_c   1.000
_cell.angle_alpha   90.00
_cell.angle_beta   90.00
_cell.angle_gamma   90.00
#
_symmetry.space_group_name_H-M   'P 1'
#
loop_
_entity.id
_entity.type
_entity.pdbx_description
1 polymer ?
#
loop_
_entity_poly.entity_id
_entity_poly.type
_entity_poly.pdbx_seq_one_letter_code
_entity_poly.pdbx_strand_id
1 'polypeptide(L)'
;MSSTTPLRPKRRVTLAAAALAASCSWGVPIAFAQGKPDVKIAIVASKTGPLEAYAKQTIVGFQMGLEYATGGTMAVAGRKLVVIEKDDQGKPDVGKAQLAAAYADDKVDIAVGPTASPVALAMLPVAEEYKKILLVEPAVADSITGDKWNRYIFRTGRNSSQDAISNAVALDKPGHVLATLAQDNAFGRDGVKAFKAAVKKGKFVHEEFVSPATTDFTAAFQRLIDKMKDQPGRKFVWVIWAGGNSPFDKFAELELQKRYGIEMATGGNILPAMVSYKKYPGMEGALYYYFGIPKNPVNEWLVANHYTRFKSPPDFFTAGGMSAAIAIVEALKKTGGDTNTNKLISTMAGMSFETPKGKMTFRKEDHQAMQDMYHFRIKVDPAFAWGVPELVREIKASEMDVPIQNKR
;
A
#
# COMPACT_ATOMS: atom_id res chain seq x y z
N MET A 1 57.88 3.30 -85.33
CA MET A 1 59.31 2.96 -85.28
C MET A 1 59.46 1.94 -84.14
N SER A 2 59.68 0.74 -84.50
CA SER A 2 60.74 -0.18 -84.13
C SER A 2 60.63 -0.73 -82.73
N SER A 3 60.13 -1.93 -82.59
CA SER A 3 60.75 -3.24 -82.46
C SER A 3 61.60 -3.35 -81.19
N THR A 4 61.49 -4.36 -80.36
CA THR A 4 61.70 -5.80 -80.60
C THR A 4 61.44 -6.57 -79.28
N THR A 5 60.78 -7.71 -79.44
CA THR A 5 60.90 -8.84 -78.47
C THR A 5 62.28 -9.44 -78.53
N PRO A 6 62.81 -10.17 -77.49
CA PRO A 6 62.58 -11.60 -77.50
C PRO A 6 62.66 -12.39 -76.14
N LEU A 7 62.05 -13.53 -76.14
CA LEU A 7 62.45 -14.89 -75.70
C LEU A 7 62.47 -15.30 -74.25
N ARG A 8 61.65 -16.32 -74.01
CA ARG A 8 61.65 -17.28 -72.88
C ARG A 8 62.96 -18.07 -72.79
N PRO A 9 63.20 -18.65 -71.55
CA PRO A 9 63.18 -20.12 -71.55
C PRO A 9 62.43 -20.74 -70.32
N LYS A 10 62.00 -21.93 -70.61
CA LYS A 10 61.38 -22.95 -69.72
C LYS A 10 62.43 -23.45 -68.70
N ARG A 11 61.95 -23.76 -67.46
CA ARG A 11 62.36 -24.98 -66.72
C ARG A 11 61.60 -25.14 -65.37
N ARG A 12 61.02 -26.22 -65.31
CA ARG A 12 61.00 -27.42 -64.43
C ARG A 12 60.09 -27.37 -63.23
N VAL A 13 59.14 -28.24 -63.25
CA VAL A 13 58.24 -28.79 -62.25
C VAL A 13 59.08 -29.45 -61.14
N THR A 14 58.81 -29.09 -59.89
CA THR A 14 59.11 -29.92 -58.71
C THR A 14 57.85 -30.00 -57.85
N LEU A 15 57.28 -31.21 -57.81
CA LEU A 15 56.21 -31.53 -56.84
C LEU A 15 56.82 -31.56 -55.46
N ALA A 16 56.29 -30.74 -54.57
CA ALA A 16 56.45 -30.91 -53.14
C ALA A 16 55.06 -31.14 -52.53
N ALA A 17 54.86 -32.33 -52.01
CA ALA A 17 53.69 -32.71 -51.26
C ALA A 17 53.66 -31.91 -49.92
N ALA A 18 52.68 -31.02 -49.73
CA ALA A 18 52.42 -30.39 -48.45
C ALA A 18 51.21 -31.08 -47.78
N ALA A 19 51.45 -31.73 -46.66
CA ALA A 19 50.47 -32.35 -45.79
C ALA A 19 49.47 -31.34 -45.32
N LEU A 20 48.16 -31.52 -45.58
CA LEU A 20 47.06 -30.79 -44.92
C LEU A 20 46.97 -31.27 -43.48
N ALA A 21 47.42 -30.44 -42.54
CA ALA A 21 47.05 -30.53 -41.13
C ALA A 21 45.63 -29.96 -40.99
N ALA A 22 44.62 -30.83 -40.89
CA ALA A 22 43.27 -30.46 -40.54
C ALA A 22 43.27 -30.10 -39.04
N SER A 23 43.35 -28.80 -38.72
CA SER A 23 43.08 -28.28 -37.39
C SER A 23 41.55 -28.31 -37.15
N CYS A 24 41.06 -29.39 -36.52
CA CYS A 24 39.72 -29.40 -35.89
C CYS A 24 39.70 -28.36 -34.79
N SER A 25 39.29 -27.13 -35.09
CA SER A 25 38.87 -26.17 -34.11
C SER A 25 37.55 -26.65 -33.50
N TRP A 26 37.63 -27.31 -32.34
CA TRP A 26 36.48 -27.56 -31.51
C TRP A 26 35.98 -26.19 -31.04
N GLY A 27 34.98 -25.64 -31.74
CA GLY A 27 34.23 -24.50 -31.29
C GLY A 27 33.51 -24.94 -30.03
N VAL A 28 34.04 -24.57 -28.88
CA VAL A 28 33.32 -24.65 -27.62
C VAL A 28 32.08 -23.74 -27.78
N PRO A 29 30.85 -24.29 -27.77
CA PRO A 29 29.68 -23.42 -27.78
C PRO A 29 29.76 -22.54 -26.55
N ILE A 30 29.96 -21.24 -26.74
CA ILE A 30 29.73 -20.24 -25.67
C ILE A 30 28.23 -20.34 -25.39
N ALA A 31 27.85 -21.14 -24.41
CA ALA A 31 26.53 -21.12 -23.84
C ALA A 31 26.37 -19.73 -23.23
N PHE A 32 25.73 -18.85 -23.96
CA PHE A 32 25.18 -17.63 -23.33
C PHE A 32 24.29 -18.14 -22.20
N ALA A 33 24.73 -17.94 -20.99
CA ALA A 33 23.90 -18.20 -19.82
C ALA A 33 22.63 -17.38 -20.03
N GLN A 34 21.55 -18.01 -20.46
CA GLN A 34 20.24 -17.36 -20.52
C GLN A 34 19.97 -16.86 -19.11
N GLY A 35 19.92 -15.54 -18.95
CA GLY A 35 19.59 -14.92 -17.68
C GLY A 35 18.29 -15.53 -17.15
N LYS A 36 18.18 -15.71 -15.84
CA LYS A 36 16.94 -16.18 -15.23
C LYS A 36 15.78 -15.26 -15.69
N PRO A 37 14.58 -15.80 -15.96
CA PRO A 37 13.45 -15.00 -16.41
C PRO A 37 13.12 -13.89 -15.36
N ASP A 38 12.66 -12.75 -15.85
CA ASP A 38 12.28 -11.62 -15.01
C ASP A 38 11.21 -12.02 -13.97
N VAL A 39 11.18 -11.33 -12.84
CA VAL A 39 10.06 -11.37 -11.89
C VAL A 39 9.09 -10.28 -12.28
N LYS A 40 7.88 -10.65 -12.64
CA LYS A 40 6.82 -9.71 -13.03
C LYS A 40 5.88 -9.44 -11.85
N ILE A 41 5.64 -8.17 -11.57
CA ILE A 41 4.78 -7.72 -10.48
C ILE A 41 3.72 -6.79 -11.05
N ALA A 42 2.43 -7.12 -10.88
CA ALA A 42 1.36 -6.19 -11.22
C ALA A 42 1.06 -5.24 -10.07
N ILE A 43 0.80 -3.96 -10.36
CA ILE A 43 0.13 -3.04 -9.45
C ILE A 43 -1.24 -2.74 -10.04
N VAL A 44 -2.30 -3.22 -9.37
CA VAL A 44 -3.69 -2.89 -9.69
C VAL A 44 -4.13 -1.80 -8.72
N ALA A 45 -4.40 -0.61 -9.22
CA ALA A 45 -4.70 0.55 -8.38
C ALA A 45 -5.70 1.49 -9.05
N SER A 46 -6.39 2.31 -8.28
CA SER A 46 -7.35 3.30 -8.80
C SER A 46 -6.60 4.51 -9.40
N LYS A 47 -5.94 4.31 -10.55
CA LYS A 47 -5.14 5.34 -11.23
C LYS A 47 -6.00 6.48 -11.77
N THR A 48 -7.29 6.25 -11.91
CA THR A 48 -8.31 7.25 -12.23
C THR A 48 -9.47 7.17 -11.24
N GLY A 49 -10.23 8.26 -11.10
CA GLY A 49 -11.39 8.34 -10.21
C GLY A 49 -11.10 8.93 -8.83
N PRO A 50 -12.04 8.81 -7.87
CA PRO A 50 -11.98 9.55 -6.58
C PRO A 50 -10.76 9.24 -5.70
N LEU A 51 -10.07 8.11 -5.92
CA LEU A 51 -8.91 7.68 -5.14
C LEU A 51 -7.57 7.78 -5.91
N GLU A 52 -7.55 8.49 -7.05
CA GLU A 52 -6.35 8.66 -7.88
C GLU A 52 -5.13 9.14 -7.07
N ALA A 53 -5.32 10.15 -6.22
CA ALA A 53 -4.23 10.69 -5.41
C ALA A 53 -3.62 9.63 -4.47
N TYR A 54 -4.43 8.71 -3.95
CA TYR A 54 -3.99 7.60 -3.09
C TYR A 54 -3.19 6.56 -3.89
N ALA A 55 -3.74 6.16 -5.04
CA ALA A 55 -3.08 5.21 -5.94
C ALA A 55 -1.72 5.72 -6.43
N LYS A 56 -1.64 7.00 -6.81
CA LYS A 56 -0.40 7.63 -7.25
C LYS A 56 0.68 7.57 -6.16
N GLN A 57 0.33 7.86 -4.91
CA GLN A 57 1.26 7.75 -3.79
C GLN A 57 1.72 6.31 -3.57
N THR A 58 0.80 5.33 -3.62
CA THR A 58 1.13 3.91 -3.48
C THR A 58 2.10 3.45 -4.57
N ILE A 59 1.86 3.83 -5.83
CA ILE A 59 2.72 3.47 -6.98
C ILE A 59 4.12 4.09 -6.82
N VAL A 60 4.20 5.38 -6.50
CA VAL A 60 5.48 6.06 -6.25
C VAL A 60 6.23 5.40 -5.10
N GLY A 61 5.55 5.14 -4.00
CA GLY A 61 6.15 4.45 -2.85
C GLY A 61 6.63 3.06 -3.20
N PHE A 62 5.88 2.30 -3.98
CA PHE A 62 6.26 0.97 -4.42
C PHE A 62 7.53 0.98 -5.27
N GLN A 63 7.62 1.88 -6.25
CA GLN A 63 8.80 2.03 -7.09
C GLN A 63 10.03 2.42 -6.25
N MET A 64 9.90 3.40 -5.35
CA MET A 64 10.97 3.79 -4.43
C MET A 64 11.37 2.65 -3.49
N GLY A 65 10.41 1.83 -3.06
CA GLY A 65 10.66 0.67 -2.21
C GLY A 65 11.42 -0.44 -2.92
N LEU A 66 11.13 -0.71 -4.20
CA LEU A 66 11.92 -1.63 -5.03
C LEU A 66 13.36 -1.14 -5.17
N GLU A 67 13.55 0.15 -5.45
CA GLU A 67 14.88 0.74 -5.56
C GLU A 67 15.65 0.61 -4.24
N TYR A 68 15.05 1.01 -3.12
CA TYR A 68 15.65 0.89 -1.80
C TYR A 68 16.07 -0.55 -1.47
N ALA A 69 15.12 -1.48 -1.58
CA ALA A 69 15.33 -2.86 -1.15
C ALA A 69 16.29 -3.66 -2.05
N THR A 70 16.50 -3.20 -3.29
CA THR A 70 17.45 -3.80 -4.24
C THR A 70 18.79 -3.05 -4.32
N GLY A 71 18.97 -1.98 -3.54
CA GLY A 71 20.15 -1.11 -3.64
C GLY A 71 20.30 -0.45 -5.02
N GLY A 72 19.17 -0.11 -5.66
CA GLY A 72 19.13 0.54 -6.98
C GLY A 72 19.24 -0.40 -8.19
N THR A 73 19.51 -1.69 -7.97
CA THR A 73 19.74 -2.64 -9.08
C THR A 73 18.45 -3.07 -9.78
N MET A 74 17.30 -2.89 -9.17
CA MET A 74 15.99 -3.38 -9.63
C MET A 74 16.00 -4.87 -9.98
N ALA A 75 16.79 -5.66 -9.24
CA ALA A 75 16.94 -7.09 -9.45
C ALA A 75 17.12 -7.85 -8.14
N VAL A 76 16.69 -9.11 -8.10
CA VAL A 76 16.86 -10.03 -6.96
C VAL A 76 17.33 -11.39 -7.47
N ALA A 77 18.41 -11.92 -6.89
CA ALA A 77 18.99 -13.23 -7.24
C ALA A 77 19.25 -13.39 -8.75
N GLY A 78 19.67 -12.31 -9.42
CA GLY A 78 19.95 -12.28 -10.86
C GLY A 78 18.70 -12.20 -11.76
N ARG A 79 17.52 -11.94 -11.20
CA ARG A 79 16.26 -11.72 -11.93
C ARG A 79 15.87 -10.25 -11.84
N LYS A 80 15.59 -9.61 -12.98
CA LYS A 80 15.09 -8.25 -13.04
C LYS A 80 13.64 -8.20 -12.51
N LEU A 81 13.30 -7.14 -11.77
CA LEU A 81 11.93 -6.85 -11.35
C LEU A 81 11.26 -5.96 -12.39
N VAL A 82 10.15 -6.43 -12.94
CA VAL A 82 9.34 -5.71 -13.93
C VAL A 82 7.98 -5.40 -13.33
N VAL A 83 7.62 -4.11 -13.28
CA VAL A 83 6.34 -3.65 -12.77
C VAL A 83 5.38 -3.38 -13.91
N ILE A 84 4.16 -3.90 -13.82
CA ILE A 84 3.06 -3.71 -14.76
C ILE A 84 1.92 -3.01 -14.03
N GLU A 85 1.58 -1.79 -14.44
CA GLU A 85 0.53 -1.02 -13.82
C GLU A 85 -0.81 -1.26 -14.51
N LYS A 86 -1.86 -1.46 -13.71
CA LYS A 86 -3.25 -1.66 -14.14
C LYS A 86 -4.16 -0.65 -13.43
N ASP A 87 -5.11 -0.07 -14.13
CA ASP A 87 -6.10 0.85 -13.58
C ASP A 87 -7.41 0.12 -13.27
N ASP A 88 -7.80 0.08 -12.00
CA ASP A 88 -9.09 -0.47 -11.57
C ASP A 88 -10.23 0.55 -11.57
N GLN A 89 -9.92 1.84 -11.81
CA GLN A 89 -10.89 2.95 -11.83
C GLN A 89 -11.73 3.08 -10.54
N GLY A 90 -11.31 2.46 -9.44
CA GLY A 90 -12.10 2.34 -8.22
C GLY A 90 -13.35 1.45 -8.36
N LYS A 91 -13.45 0.63 -9.43
CA LYS A 91 -14.60 -0.21 -9.76
C LYS A 91 -14.30 -1.69 -9.51
N PRO A 92 -15.11 -2.40 -8.70
CA PRO A 92 -14.89 -3.81 -8.38
C PRO A 92 -14.75 -4.73 -9.61
N ASP A 93 -15.63 -4.58 -10.61
CA ASP A 93 -15.61 -5.42 -11.80
C ASP A 93 -14.38 -5.16 -12.66
N VAL A 94 -13.95 -3.90 -12.76
CA VAL A 94 -12.73 -3.53 -13.49
C VAL A 94 -11.51 -4.09 -12.77
N GLY A 95 -11.40 -3.93 -11.44
CA GLY A 95 -10.30 -4.48 -10.66
C GLY A 95 -10.20 -6.00 -10.77
N LYS A 96 -11.34 -6.70 -10.70
CA LYS A 96 -11.42 -8.15 -10.93
C LYS A 96 -10.87 -8.53 -12.32
N ALA A 97 -11.31 -7.84 -13.37
CA ALA A 97 -10.86 -8.11 -14.75
C ALA A 97 -9.36 -7.80 -14.94
N GLN A 98 -8.88 -6.67 -14.39
CA GLN A 98 -7.48 -6.28 -14.48
C GLN A 98 -6.54 -7.27 -13.76
N LEU A 99 -6.95 -7.79 -12.60
CA LEU A 99 -6.16 -8.81 -11.91
C LEU A 99 -6.14 -10.13 -12.68
N ALA A 100 -7.27 -10.57 -13.23
CA ALA A 100 -7.35 -11.77 -14.05
C ALA A 100 -6.43 -11.65 -15.29
N ALA A 101 -6.47 -10.52 -16.01
CA ALA A 101 -5.58 -10.26 -17.14
C ALA A 101 -4.10 -10.23 -16.73
N ALA A 102 -3.77 -9.64 -15.57
CA ALA A 102 -2.40 -9.64 -15.05
C ALA A 102 -1.86 -11.07 -14.85
N TYR A 103 -2.67 -11.96 -14.29
CA TYR A 103 -2.25 -13.36 -14.08
C TYR A 103 -2.29 -14.20 -15.37
N ALA A 104 -3.35 -14.04 -16.19
CA ALA A 104 -3.57 -14.87 -17.38
C ALA A 104 -2.72 -14.45 -18.56
N ASP A 105 -2.66 -13.16 -18.88
CA ASP A 105 -2.08 -12.62 -20.10
C ASP A 105 -0.65 -12.13 -19.86
N ASP A 106 -0.45 -11.26 -18.84
CA ASP A 106 0.87 -10.69 -18.53
C ASP A 106 1.78 -11.70 -17.82
N LYS A 107 1.21 -12.80 -17.28
CA LYS A 107 1.94 -13.87 -16.55
C LYS A 107 2.71 -13.31 -15.36
N VAL A 108 2.09 -12.43 -14.58
CA VAL A 108 2.76 -11.89 -13.39
C VAL A 108 2.92 -12.95 -12.29
N ASP A 109 3.99 -12.83 -11.53
CA ASP A 109 4.30 -13.73 -10.42
C ASP A 109 3.52 -13.35 -9.16
N ILE A 110 3.39 -12.04 -8.90
CA ILE A 110 2.74 -11.45 -7.71
C ILE A 110 1.95 -10.22 -8.16
N ALA A 111 0.80 -9.97 -7.54
CA ALA A 111 0.08 -8.71 -7.70
C ALA A 111 0.03 -7.91 -6.39
N VAL A 112 -0.03 -6.59 -6.51
CA VAL A 112 -0.15 -5.62 -5.39
C VAL A 112 -1.36 -4.73 -5.62
N GLY A 113 -2.03 -4.32 -4.58
CA GLY A 113 -3.21 -3.46 -4.61
C GLY A 113 -4.42 -4.15 -3.99
N PRO A 114 -5.62 -3.64 -4.22
CA PRO A 114 -5.97 -2.35 -4.83
C PRO A 114 -6.11 -1.22 -3.78
N THR A 115 -6.49 -0.02 -4.28
CA THR A 115 -6.68 1.15 -3.42
C THR A 115 -7.97 1.05 -2.58
N ALA A 116 -9.06 0.60 -3.17
CA ALA A 116 -10.40 0.59 -2.55
C ALA A 116 -10.77 -0.78 -1.99
N SER A 117 -11.37 -0.81 -0.78
CA SER A 117 -11.79 -2.07 -0.15
C SER A 117 -12.85 -2.85 -0.95
N PRO A 118 -13.88 -2.24 -1.57
CA PRO A 118 -14.80 -2.99 -2.43
C PRO A 118 -14.11 -3.66 -3.62
N VAL A 119 -13.11 -2.99 -4.21
CA VAL A 119 -12.30 -3.56 -5.30
C VAL A 119 -11.48 -4.74 -4.79
N ALA A 120 -10.84 -4.60 -3.61
CA ALA A 120 -10.08 -5.70 -3.00
C ALA A 120 -10.95 -6.95 -2.82
N LEU A 121 -12.14 -6.80 -2.25
CA LEU A 121 -13.05 -7.93 -2.04
C LEU A 121 -13.43 -8.65 -3.35
N ALA A 122 -13.58 -7.93 -4.45
CA ALA A 122 -13.83 -8.51 -5.77
C ALA A 122 -12.60 -9.24 -6.35
N MET A 123 -11.39 -8.83 -5.95
CA MET A 123 -10.13 -9.42 -6.44
C MET A 123 -9.71 -10.69 -5.66
N LEU A 124 -10.16 -10.87 -4.40
CA LEU A 124 -9.73 -12.01 -3.58
C LEU A 124 -10.02 -13.38 -4.23
N PRO A 125 -11.22 -13.65 -4.80
CA PRO A 125 -11.50 -14.92 -5.48
C PRO A 125 -10.62 -15.15 -6.70
N VAL A 126 -10.22 -14.08 -7.41
CA VAL A 126 -9.33 -14.18 -8.58
C VAL A 126 -7.94 -14.68 -8.17
N ALA A 127 -7.40 -14.16 -7.07
CA ALA A 127 -6.11 -14.63 -6.55
C ALA A 127 -6.14 -16.12 -6.21
N GLU A 128 -7.26 -16.61 -5.67
CA GLU A 128 -7.48 -18.03 -5.36
C GLU A 128 -7.63 -18.87 -6.63
N GLU A 129 -8.42 -18.43 -7.60
CA GLU A 129 -8.64 -19.09 -8.89
C GLU A 129 -7.31 -19.30 -9.63
N TYR A 130 -6.49 -18.27 -9.72
CA TYR A 130 -5.18 -18.33 -10.39
C TYR A 130 -4.06 -18.90 -9.51
N LYS A 131 -4.32 -19.15 -8.23
CA LYS A 131 -3.33 -19.64 -7.24
C LYS A 131 -2.08 -18.76 -7.19
N LYS A 132 -2.28 -17.44 -7.20
CA LYS A 132 -1.23 -16.41 -7.21
C LYS A 132 -1.42 -15.45 -6.05
N ILE A 133 -0.30 -14.94 -5.51
CA ILE A 133 -0.34 -13.99 -4.39
C ILE A 133 -0.90 -12.65 -4.82
N LEU A 134 -1.88 -12.15 -4.06
CA LEU A 134 -2.29 -10.76 -4.03
C LEU A 134 -1.85 -10.14 -2.69
N LEU A 135 -0.91 -9.22 -2.74
CA LEU A 135 -0.48 -8.41 -1.60
C LEU A 135 -1.34 -7.14 -1.54
N VAL A 136 -2.26 -7.07 -0.58
CA VAL A 136 -3.20 -5.96 -0.47
C VAL A 136 -2.54 -4.74 0.17
N GLU A 137 -2.53 -3.64 -0.57
CA GLU A 137 -2.06 -2.30 -0.18
C GLU A 137 -2.76 -1.26 -1.05
N PRO A 138 -3.43 -0.24 -0.52
CA PRO A 138 -3.68 0.09 0.89
C PRO A 138 -5.09 -0.24 1.41
N ALA A 139 -5.91 -1.05 0.73
CA ALA A 139 -7.29 -1.34 1.13
C ALA A 139 -7.39 -1.93 2.56
N VAL A 140 -8.35 -1.40 3.37
CA VAL A 140 -8.33 -1.58 4.83
C VAL A 140 -9.47 -2.43 5.43
N ALA A 141 -10.55 -2.75 4.70
CA ALA A 141 -11.67 -3.51 5.28
C ALA A 141 -11.19 -4.79 5.99
N ASP A 142 -11.69 -5.05 7.19
CA ASP A 142 -11.31 -6.23 7.99
C ASP A 142 -11.63 -7.54 7.28
N SER A 143 -12.73 -7.55 6.54
CA SER A 143 -13.17 -8.72 5.76
C SER A 143 -12.14 -9.25 4.77
N ILE A 144 -11.17 -8.42 4.33
CA ILE A 144 -10.11 -8.82 3.38
C ILE A 144 -9.20 -9.91 3.96
N THR A 145 -8.75 -9.76 5.20
CA THR A 145 -7.97 -10.76 5.93
C THR A 145 -8.81 -11.49 6.99
N GLY A 146 -10.13 -11.20 7.02
CA GLY A 146 -11.14 -11.85 7.84
C GLY A 146 -11.92 -12.94 7.09
N ASP A 147 -13.24 -12.83 7.09
CA ASP A 147 -14.17 -13.87 6.56
C ASP A 147 -14.05 -14.11 5.05
N LYS A 148 -13.47 -13.19 4.28
CA LYS A 148 -13.21 -13.33 2.84
C LYS A 148 -11.78 -13.75 2.50
N TRP A 149 -10.92 -13.92 3.52
CA TRP A 149 -9.54 -14.31 3.32
C TRP A 149 -9.41 -15.69 2.65
N ASN A 150 -8.39 -15.81 1.82
CA ASN A 150 -7.87 -17.10 1.35
C ASN A 150 -6.33 -17.09 1.46
N ARG A 151 -5.70 -18.25 1.37
CA ARG A 151 -4.26 -18.42 1.62
C ARG A 151 -3.33 -17.62 0.70
N TYR A 152 -3.82 -17.13 -0.43
CA TYR A 152 -3.06 -16.36 -1.41
C TYR A 152 -3.04 -14.86 -1.09
N ILE A 153 -3.79 -14.43 -0.08
CA ILE A 153 -3.91 -13.03 0.31
C ILE A 153 -2.92 -12.72 1.43
N PHE A 154 -2.10 -11.71 1.20
CA PHE A 154 -1.28 -11.04 2.19
C PHE A 154 -1.69 -9.56 2.24
N ARG A 155 -1.45 -8.86 3.36
CA ARG A 155 -1.75 -7.44 3.47
C ARG A 155 -0.68 -6.71 4.26
N THR A 156 0.01 -5.75 3.62
CA THR A 156 0.88 -4.77 4.27
C THR A 156 0.12 -3.55 4.76
N GLY A 157 -0.99 -3.20 4.11
CA GLY A 157 -1.90 -2.17 4.58
C GLY A 157 -2.42 -2.46 6.00
N ARG A 158 -2.66 -1.40 6.78
CA ARG A 158 -3.38 -1.59 8.04
C ARG A 158 -4.80 -2.07 7.77
N ASN A 159 -5.44 -2.67 8.78
CA ASN A 159 -6.84 -3.07 8.69
C ASN A 159 -7.77 -2.15 9.53
N SER A 160 -9.08 -2.30 9.35
CA SER A 160 -10.07 -1.51 10.09
C SER A 160 -9.96 -1.67 11.61
N SER A 161 -9.60 -2.86 12.10
CA SER A 161 -9.38 -3.11 13.53
C SER A 161 -8.16 -2.36 14.06
N GLN A 162 -7.06 -2.28 13.30
CA GLN A 162 -5.90 -1.47 13.70
C GLN A 162 -6.26 0.02 13.76
N ASP A 163 -6.97 0.55 12.77
CA ASP A 163 -7.46 1.94 12.78
C ASP A 163 -8.40 2.17 13.98
N ALA A 164 -9.34 1.28 14.23
CA ALA A 164 -10.34 1.42 15.26
C ALA A 164 -9.74 1.34 16.67
N ILE A 165 -8.91 0.33 16.93
CA ILE A 165 -8.27 0.14 18.25
C ILE A 165 -7.34 1.32 18.56
N SER A 166 -6.54 1.76 17.57
CA SER A 166 -5.65 2.89 17.78
C SER A 166 -6.40 4.21 18.02
N ASN A 167 -7.50 4.46 17.31
CA ASN A 167 -8.35 5.63 17.55
C ASN A 167 -9.10 5.54 18.90
N ALA A 168 -9.51 4.34 19.32
CA ALA A 168 -10.10 4.14 20.65
C ALA A 168 -9.12 4.50 21.79
N VAL A 169 -7.79 4.35 21.60
CA VAL A 169 -6.80 4.82 22.59
C VAL A 169 -6.96 6.32 22.89
N ALA A 170 -7.25 7.12 21.88
CA ALA A 170 -7.49 8.56 22.03
C ALA A 170 -8.91 8.87 22.57
N LEU A 171 -9.92 8.16 22.08
CA LEU A 171 -11.33 8.57 22.17
C LEU A 171 -12.14 7.80 23.24
N ASP A 172 -11.79 6.55 23.56
CA ASP A 172 -12.55 5.69 24.46
C ASP A 172 -12.19 5.94 25.92
N LYS A 173 -12.82 6.96 26.52
CA LYS A 173 -12.61 7.33 27.94
C LYS A 173 -13.94 7.36 28.70
N PRO A 174 -13.93 7.11 30.02
CA PRO A 174 -15.14 7.28 30.84
C PRO A 174 -15.76 8.68 30.67
N GLY A 175 -17.07 8.73 30.48
CA GLY A 175 -17.80 9.97 30.24
C GLY A 175 -17.73 10.53 28.82
N HIS A 176 -17.03 9.87 27.89
CA HIS A 176 -17.07 10.24 26.48
C HIS A 176 -18.30 9.64 25.79
N VAL A 177 -18.87 10.41 24.87
CA VAL A 177 -19.98 10.01 24.00
C VAL A 177 -19.45 9.93 22.58
N LEU A 178 -19.64 8.79 21.94
CA LEU A 178 -19.03 8.46 20.67
C LEU A 178 -20.08 8.14 19.61
N ALA A 179 -19.90 8.67 18.42
CA ALA A 179 -20.64 8.32 17.23
C ALA A 179 -19.68 8.16 16.04
N THR A 180 -20.16 7.62 14.94
CA THR A 180 -19.41 7.52 13.69
C THR A 180 -20.16 8.17 12.54
N LEU A 181 -19.41 8.72 11.58
CA LEU A 181 -19.87 9.10 10.24
C LEU A 181 -18.98 8.37 9.24
N ALA A 182 -19.54 7.48 8.45
CA ALA A 182 -18.77 6.60 7.58
C ALA A 182 -19.34 6.53 6.17
N GLN A 183 -18.46 6.25 5.19
CA GLN A 183 -18.90 5.87 3.85
C GLN A 183 -19.68 4.57 3.87
N ASP A 184 -20.81 4.52 3.14
CA ASP A 184 -21.62 3.32 2.99
C ASP A 184 -21.03 2.35 1.96
N ASN A 185 -19.93 1.72 2.34
CA ASN A 185 -19.25 0.67 1.59
C ASN A 185 -18.46 -0.23 2.56
N ALA A 186 -17.76 -1.25 2.05
CA ALA A 186 -17.01 -2.19 2.88
C ALA A 186 -16.00 -1.51 3.82
N PHE A 187 -15.30 -0.45 3.35
CA PHE A 187 -14.36 0.31 4.19
C PHE A 187 -15.05 0.93 5.40
N GLY A 188 -16.13 1.69 5.17
CA GLY A 188 -16.82 2.37 6.26
C GLY A 188 -17.56 1.40 7.20
N ARG A 189 -18.22 0.37 6.64
CA ARG A 189 -18.97 -0.61 7.44
C ARG A 189 -18.07 -1.43 8.35
N ASP A 190 -16.95 -1.95 7.84
CA ASP A 190 -15.98 -2.69 8.65
C ASP A 190 -15.31 -1.78 9.68
N GLY A 191 -15.01 -0.51 9.31
CA GLY A 191 -14.48 0.49 10.22
C GLY A 191 -15.41 0.79 11.41
N VAL A 192 -16.69 1.02 11.15
CA VAL A 192 -17.69 1.24 12.21
C VAL A 192 -17.84 0.01 13.10
N LYS A 193 -17.94 -1.18 12.51
CA LYS A 193 -18.00 -2.45 13.25
C LYS A 193 -16.80 -2.62 14.18
N ALA A 194 -15.61 -2.38 13.66
CA ALA A 194 -14.37 -2.49 14.42
C ALA A 194 -14.31 -1.45 15.55
N PHE A 195 -14.72 -0.19 15.30
CA PHE A 195 -14.72 0.84 16.30
C PHE A 195 -15.71 0.57 17.43
N LYS A 196 -16.93 0.13 17.12
CA LYS A 196 -17.90 -0.31 18.13
C LYS A 196 -17.34 -1.43 19.00
N ALA A 197 -16.62 -2.38 18.38
CA ALA A 197 -15.97 -3.46 19.12
C ALA A 197 -14.80 -2.98 20.00
N ALA A 198 -14.08 -1.92 19.59
CA ALA A 198 -12.96 -1.36 20.33
C ALA A 198 -13.41 -0.46 21.51
N VAL A 199 -14.58 0.18 21.43
CA VAL A 199 -15.12 1.04 22.51
C VAL A 199 -15.57 0.20 23.70
N LYS A 200 -14.99 0.45 24.90
CA LYS A 200 -15.24 -0.29 26.13
C LYS A 200 -15.63 0.60 27.31
N LYS A 201 -15.25 1.87 27.31
CA LYS A 201 -15.38 2.81 28.45
C LYS A 201 -16.33 3.95 28.16
N GLY A 202 -16.32 4.46 26.93
CA GLY A 202 -17.22 5.50 26.45
C GLY A 202 -18.58 4.94 26.05
N LYS A 203 -19.54 5.83 25.84
CA LYS A 203 -20.89 5.49 25.38
C LYS A 203 -20.99 5.66 23.87
N PHE A 204 -21.13 4.57 23.11
CA PHE A 204 -21.41 4.64 21.68
C PHE A 204 -22.93 4.86 21.48
N VAL A 205 -23.31 5.93 20.76
CA VAL A 205 -24.72 6.35 20.65
C VAL A 205 -25.31 6.33 19.26
N HIS A 206 -24.47 6.43 18.21
CA HIS A 206 -24.99 6.48 16.84
C HIS A 206 -23.96 6.08 15.79
N GLU A 207 -24.40 5.42 14.74
CA GLU A 207 -23.64 5.17 13.51
C GLU A 207 -24.39 5.78 12.32
N GLU A 208 -23.70 6.60 11.56
CA GLU A 208 -24.23 7.24 10.36
C GLU A 208 -23.47 6.74 9.13
N PHE A 209 -24.22 6.22 8.17
CA PHE A 209 -23.66 5.80 6.89
C PHE A 209 -24.15 6.70 5.77
N VAL A 210 -23.22 7.15 4.94
CA VAL A 210 -23.50 8.07 3.84
C VAL A 210 -22.86 7.55 2.55
N SER A 211 -23.57 7.63 1.44
CA SER A 211 -23.05 7.23 0.12
C SER A 211 -21.73 7.97 -0.18
N PRO A 212 -20.70 7.29 -0.71
CA PRO A 212 -19.47 7.95 -1.16
C PRO A 212 -19.69 9.05 -2.22
N ALA A 213 -20.82 9.02 -2.93
CA ALA A 213 -21.19 10.01 -3.93
C ALA A 213 -21.90 11.24 -3.33
N THR A 214 -22.17 11.25 -2.02
CA THR A 214 -22.88 12.35 -1.35
C THR A 214 -22.05 13.64 -1.40
N THR A 215 -22.69 14.73 -1.74
CA THR A 215 -22.14 16.11 -1.72
C THR A 215 -22.78 16.97 -0.65
N ASP A 216 -23.97 16.61 -0.17
CA ASP A 216 -24.67 17.31 0.91
C ASP A 216 -24.83 16.41 2.14
N PHE A 217 -24.16 16.80 3.22
CA PHE A 217 -24.13 16.09 4.50
C PHE A 217 -25.15 16.64 5.53
N THR A 218 -25.98 17.60 5.16
CA THR A 218 -26.85 18.32 6.11
C THR A 218 -27.76 17.37 6.89
N ALA A 219 -28.44 16.45 6.21
CA ALA A 219 -29.33 15.49 6.86
C ALA A 219 -28.57 14.50 7.77
N ALA A 220 -27.38 14.06 7.37
CA ALA A 220 -26.53 13.18 8.18
C ALA A 220 -26.07 13.88 9.47
N PHE A 221 -25.63 15.12 9.37
CA PHE A 221 -25.23 15.89 10.55
C PHE A 221 -26.41 16.23 11.45
N GLN A 222 -27.62 16.48 10.90
CA GLN A 222 -28.79 16.70 11.70
C GLN A 222 -29.11 15.47 12.58
N ARG A 223 -29.05 14.26 12.02
CA ARG A 223 -29.25 13.03 12.78
C ARG A 223 -28.19 12.84 13.90
N LEU A 224 -26.92 13.14 13.58
CA LEU A 224 -25.84 13.12 14.58
C LEU A 224 -26.08 14.12 15.71
N ILE A 225 -26.45 15.37 15.39
CA ILE A 225 -26.78 16.41 16.38
C ILE A 225 -27.92 15.93 17.28
N ASP A 226 -29.00 15.42 16.71
CA ASP A 226 -30.18 14.98 17.49
C ASP A 226 -29.85 13.81 18.45
N LYS A 227 -28.90 12.95 18.08
CA LYS A 227 -28.46 11.84 18.94
C LYS A 227 -27.46 12.23 20.01
N MET A 228 -26.72 13.33 19.80
CA MET A 228 -25.56 13.67 20.62
C MET A 228 -25.75 14.95 21.47
N LYS A 229 -26.52 15.94 21.02
CA LYS A 229 -26.58 17.28 21.64
C LYS A 229 -26.88 17.24 23.13
N ASP A 230 -27.84 16.43 23.55
CA ASP A 230 -28.33 16.34 24.92
C ASP A 230 -27.60 15.26 25.76
N GLN A 231 -26.62 14.57 25.19
CA GLN A 231 -25.85 13.60 25.96
C GLN A 231 -24.85 14.31 26.88
N PRO A 232 -24.74 13.85 28.12
CA PRO A 232 -23.75 14.40 29.05
C PRO A 232 -22.34 13.93 28.68
N GLY A 233 -21.34 14.80 28.90
CA GLY A 233 -19.95 14.49 28.67
C GLY A 233 -19.39 15.01 27.36
N ARG A 234 -18.12 14.69 27.10
CA ARG A 234 -17.39 15.10 25.90
C ARG A 234 -17.80 14.22 24.71
N LYS A 235 -18.12 14.83 23.60
CA LYS A 235 -18.77 14.20 22.47
C LYS A 235 -17.85 14.16 21.26
N PHE A 236 -17.70 12.98 20.62
CA PHE A 236 -16.87 12.81 19.42
C PHE A 236 -17.62 12.09 18.31
N VAL A 237 -17.45 12.60 17.10
CA VAL A 237 -17.80 11.89 15.86
C VAL A 237 -16.51 11.42 15.19
N TRP A 238 -16.29 10.11 15.16
CA TRP A 238 -15.18 9.53 14.42
C TRP A 238 -15.57 9.38 12.95
N VAL A 239 -14.85 10.11 12.07
CA VAL A 239 -15.13 10.16 10.63
C VAL A 239 -14.28 9.12 9.90
N ILE A 240 -14.95 8.21 9.17
CA ILE A 240 -14.34 7.14 8.36
C ILE A 240 -14.61 7.47 6.89
N TRP A 241 -13.73 8.26 6.30
CA TRP A 241 -13.93 8.82 4.97
C TRP A 241 -12.65 8.76 4.13
N ALA A 242 -12.78 8.39 2.84
CA ALA A 242 -11.70 8.35 1.88
C ALA A 242 -12.08 9.04 0.58
N GLY A 243 -11.10 9.68 -0.08
CA GLY A 243 -11.31 10.40 -1.33
C GLY A 243 -11.89 11.79 -1.17
N GLY A 244 -12.45 12.33 -2.25
CA GLY A 244 -13.09 13.64 -2.29
C GLY A 244 -14.44 13.70 -1.58
N ASN A 245 -15.16 14.83 -1.74
CA ASN A 245 -16.48 15.08 -1.12
C ASN A 245 -16.49 14.78 0.39
N SER A 246 -15.48 15.28 1.11
CA SER A 246 -15.30 15.03 2.52
C SER A 246 -16.32 15.79 3.38
N PRO A 247 -16.84 15.20 4.48
CA PRO A 247 -17.75 15.88 5.41
C PRO A 247 -17.09 16.95 6.28
N PHE A 248 -15.75 17.10 6.20
CA PHE A 248 -15.00 17.97 7.13
C PHE A 248 -15.38 19.43 7.00
N ASP A 249 -15.55 19.95 5.80
CA ASP A 249 -15.91 21.36 5.60
C ASP A 249 -17.32 21.64 6.13
N LYS A 250 -18.27 20.73 5.91
CA LYS A 250 -19.63 20.83 6.43
C LYS A 250 -19.68 20.76 7.96
N PHE A 251 -18.82 19.94 8.57
CA PHE A 251 -18.69 19.88 10.03
C PHE A 251 -18.27 21.25 10.61
N ALA A 252 -17.29 21.92 9.96
CA ALA A 252 -16.85 23.25 10.37
C ALA A 252 -17.92 24.31 10.11
N GLU A 253 -18.59 24.30 8.96
CA GLU A 253 -19.67 25.23 8.58
C GLU A 253 -20.81 25.21 9.60
N LEU A 254 -21.19 24.05 10.09
CA LEU A 254 -22.24 23.88 11.08
C LEU A 254 -21.81 24.25 12.49
N GLU A 255 -20.54 24.60 12.72
CA GLU A 255 -19.95 24.95 14.02
C GLU A 255 -20.28 23.93 15.12
N LEU A 256 -20.23 22.62 14.82
CA LEU A 256 -20.72 21.56 15.70
C LEU A 256 -20.06 21.55 17.07
N GLN A 257 -18.76 21.86 17.12
CA GLN A 257 -18.05 21.95 18.40
C GLN A 257 -18.55 23.15 19.24
N LYS A 258 -18.69 24.30 18.62
CA LYS A 258 -19.09 25.55 19.32
C LYS A 258 -20.54 25.49 19.76
N ARG A 259 -21.44 24.98 18.91
CA ARG A 259 -22.89 25.00 19.16
C ARG A 259 -23.38 23.85 20.05
N TYR A 260 -22.77 22.67 19.93
CA TYR A 260 -23.27 21.44 20.55
C TYR A 260 -22.20 20.68 21.35
N GLY A 261 -20.96 21.17 21.40
CA GLY A 261 -19.85 20.50 22.06
C GLY A 261 -19.47 19.18 21.39
N ILE A 262 -19.81 19.00 20.07
CA ILE A 262 -19.50 17.81 19.31
C ILE A 262 -18.17 18.03 18.58
N GLU A 263 -17.15 17.24 18.92
CA GLU A 263 -15.82 17.30 18.35
C GLU A 263 -15.67 16.29 17.22
N MET A 264 -14.87 16.64 16.22
CA MET A 264 -14.49 15.70 15.15
C MET A 264 -13.25 14.92 15.57
N ALA A 265 -13.21 13.65 15.19
CA ALA A 265 -12.03 12.81 15.27
C ALA A 265 -11.86 12.00 13.96
N THR A 266 -10.64 11.68 13.59
CA THR A 266 -10.37 10.92 12.37
C THR A 266 -9.01 10.23 12.43
N GLY A 267 -8.77 9.24 11.56
CA GLY A 267 -7.54 8.43 11.48
C GLY A 267 -6.50 9.09 10.62
N GLY A 268 -6.25 10.28 10.41
CA GLY A 268 -5.26 10.83 9.48
C GLY A 268 -5.59 10.55 8.01
N ASN A 269 -4.95 11.24 7.11
CA ASN A 269 -5.16 11.13 5.68
C ASN A 269 -3.93 11.64 4.92
N ILE A 270 -4.00 11.69 3.58
CA ILE A 270 -3.00 12.35 2.74
C ILE A 270 -2.90 13.85 3.04
N LEU A 271 -1.74 14.43 2.87
CA LEU A 271 -1.47 15.84 3.19
C LEU A 271 -2.46 16.82 2.53
N PRO A 272 -2.86 16.66 1.27
CA PRO A 272 -3.90 17.51 0.67
C PRO A 272 -5.24 17.48 1.39
N ALA A 273 -5.68 16.33 1.90
CA ALA A 273 -6.90 16.24 2.70
C ALA A 273 -6.73 16.86 4.09
N MET A 274 -5.53 16.77 4.66
CA MET A 274 -5.21 17.34 5.97
C MET A 274 -5.11 18.88 5.96
N VAL A 275 -5.21 19.54 4.83
CA VAL A 275 -5.37 21.01 4.77
C VAL A 275 -6.62 21.44 5.56
N SER A 276 -7.72 20.69 5.44
CA SER A 276 -8.95 20.97 6.19
C SER A 276 -8.79 20.78 7.70
N TYR A 277 -7.82 19.97 8.16
CA TYR A 277 -7.56 19.73 9.58
C TYR A 277 -7.07 20.99 10.32
N LYS A 278 -6.57 22.01 9.62
CA LYS A 278 -6.24 23.32 10.21
C LYS A 278 -7.46 24.00 10.86
N LYS A 279 -8.67 23.62 10.47
CA LYS A 279 -9.91 24.12 11.09
C LYS A 279 -10.18 23.51 12.47
N TYR A 280 -9.42 22.48 12.86
CA TYR A 280 -9.65 21.68 14.05
C TYR A 280 -8.39 21.58 14.93
N PRO A 281 -7.87 22.71 15.44
CA PRO A 281 -6.71 22.67 16.32
C PRO A 281 -7.03 21.85 17.59
N GLY A 282 -6.13 20.95 17.95
CA GLY A 282 -6.32 20.04 19.08
C GLY A 282 -7.14 18.78 18.76
N MET A 283 -7.65 18.60 17.55
CA MET A 283 -8.31 17.35 17.14
C MET A 283 -7.37 16.16 17.36
N GLU A 284 -7.89 15.12 18.00
CA GLU A 284 -7.16 13.89 18.27
C GLU A 284 -7.63 12.73 17.37
N GLY A 285 -6.73 11.78 17.16
CA GLY A 285 -6.97 10.55 16.43
C GLY A 285 -5.72 9.68 16.40
N ALA A 286 -5.75 8.63 15.61
CA ALA A 286 -4.57 7.82 15.37
C ALA A 286 -4.37 7.59 13.88
N LEU A 287 -3.13 7.70 13.43
CA LEU A 287 -2.74 7.49 12.04
C LEU A 287 -1.65 6.43 11.92
N TYR A 288 -1.49 5.84 10.74
CA TYR A 288 -0.46 4.83 10.56
C TYR A 288 0.87 5.38 10.05
N TYR A 289 0.90 6.59 9.48
CA TYR A 289 2.13 7.23 9.03
C TYR A 289 1.99 8.75 8.90
N TYR A 290 3.02 9.44 9.31
CA TYR A 290 3.34 10.81 8.95
C TYR A 290 4.85 10.94 8.89
N PHE A 291 5.40 11.50 7.82
CA PHE A 291 6.84 11.48 7.51
C PHE A 291 7.75 11.97 8.63
N GLY A 292 7.27 12.87 9.48
CA GLY A 292 8.03 13.43 10.59
C GLY A 292 8.02 12.60 11.88
N ILE A 293 7.20 11.53 11.96
CA ILE A 293 7.03 10.74 13.19
C ILE A 293 8.01 9.57 13.27
N PRO A 294 8.07 8.61 12.33
CA PRO A 294 8.98 7.47 12.46
C PRO A 294 10.45 7.90 12.38
N LYS A 295 11.26 7.37 13.30
CA LYS A 295 12.71 7.65 13.38
C LYS A 295 13.47 6.35 13.13
N ASN A 296 13.71 6.03 11.85
CA ASN A 296 14.47 4.87 11.43
C ASN A 296 15.12 5.11 10.06
N PRO A 297 16.19 4.37 9.72
CA PRO A 297 16.95 4.59 8.48
C PRO A 297 16.12 4.46 7.20
N VAL A 298 15.09 3.58 7.19
CA VAL A 298 14.24 3.39 6.01
C VAL A 298 13.39 4.63 5.76
N ASN A 299 12.81 5.22 6.81
CA ASN A 299 12.03 6.46 6.70
C ASN A 299 12.94 7.64 6.33
N GLU A 300 14.12 7.75 6.91
CA GLU A 300 15.08 8.80 6.59
C GLU A 300 15.47 8.75 5.11
N TRP A 301 15.73 7.57 4.58
CA TRP A 301 16.00 7.38 3.16
C TRP A 301 14.80 7.80 2.30
N LEU A 302 13.58 7.37 2.66
CA LEU A 302 12.37 7.71 1.94
C LEU A 302 12.14 9.22 1.91
N VAL A 303 12.24 9.89 3.05
CA VAL A 303 12.03 11.34 3.18
C VAL A 303 13.05 12.10 2.33
N ALA A 304 14.34 11.79 2.45
CA ALA A 304 15.40 12.47 1.71
C ALA A 304 15.27 12.31 0.19
N ASN A 305 15.01 11.08 -0.27
CA ASN A 305 14.89 10.79 -1.69
C ASN A 305 13.58 11.32 -2.30
N HIS A 306 12.48 11.33 -1.55
CA HIS A 306 11.21 11.90 -2.00
C HIS A 306 11.31 13.42 -2.16
N TYR A 307 11.92 14.12 -1.20
CA TYR A 307 12.19 15.55 -1.32
C TYR A 307 13.09 15.88 -2.51
N THR A 308 14.14 15.07 -2.72
CA THR A 308 15.05 15.27 -3.85
C THR A 308 14.32 15.21 -5.19
N ARG A 309 13.39 14.25 -5.36
CA ARG A 309 12.70 13.97 -6.63
C ARG A 309 11.46 14.83 -6.84
N PHE A 310 10.65 14.98 -5.81
CA PHE A 310 9.29 15.54 -5.92
C PHE A 310 9.13 16.90 -5.23
N LYS A 311 10.18 17.40 -4.55
CA LYS A 311 10.19 18.67 -3.79
C LYS A 311 9.08 18.74 -2.72
N SER A 312 8.65 17.59 -2.25
CA SER A 312 7.61 17.42 -1.22
C SER A 312 7.96 16.22 -0.33
N PRO A 313 7.43 16.15 0.90
CA PRO A 313 7.62 14.97 1.73
C PRO A 313 6.88 13.75 1.17
N PRO A 314 7.31 12.52 1.51
CA PRO A 314 6.50 11.34 1.28
C PRO A 314 5.22 11.43 2.10
N ASP A 315 4.15 10.89 1.55
CA ASP A 315 2.84 10.97 2.15
C ASP A 315 2.33 9.60 2.62
N PHE A 316 1.15 9.58 3.14
CA PHE A 316 0.47 8.50 3.83
C PHE A 316 0.60 7.16 3.07
N PHE A 317 0.23 7.11 1.79
CA PHE A 317 0.28 5.88 0.99
C PHE A 317 1.62 5.64 0.29
N THR A 318 2.51 6.63 0.27
CA THR A 318 3.89 6.44 -0.21
C THR A 318 4.64 5.46 0.70
N ALA A 319 4.51 5.62 2.02
CA ALA A 319 5.11 4.70 2.98
C ALA A 319 4.52 3.27 2.88
N GLY A 320 3.20 3.16 2.62
CA GLY A 320 2.54 1.87 2.41
C GLY A 320 3.05 1.14 1.17
N GLY A 321 3.09 1.83 0.02
CA GLY A 321 3.62 1.28 -1.21
C GLY A 321 5.07 0.82 -1.07
N MET A 322 5.92 1.62 -0.40
CA MET A 322 7.30 1.23 -0.09
C MET A 322 7.37 -0.03 0.78
N SER A 323 6.50 -0.14 1.77
CA SER A 323 6.43 -1.32 2.65
C SER A 323 6.06 -2.59 1.88
N ALA A 324 5.11 -2.50 0.93
CA ALA A 324 4.73 -3.61 0.07
C ALA A 324 5.88 -4.08 -0.82
N ALA A 325 6.62 -3.14 -1.42
CA ALA A 325 7.79 -3.45 -2.25
C ALA A 325 8.89 -4.15 -1.43
N ILE A 326 9.21 -3.63 -0.25
CA ILE A 326 10.20 -4.23 0.65
C ILE A 326 9.78 -5.65 1.02
N ALA A 327 8.51 -5.88 1.37
CA ALA A 327 8.01 -7.21 1.71
C ALA A 327 8.23 -8.22 0.57
N ILE A 328 7.93 -7.83 -0.68
CA ILE A 328 8.13 -8.68 -1.85
C ILE A 328 9.62 -8.96 -2.08
N VAL A 329 10.47 -7.94 -2.04
CA VAL A 329 11.91 -8.10 -2.26
C VAL A 329 12.54 -8.99 -1.18
N GLU A 330 12.16 -8.82 0.09
CA GLU A 330 12.64 -9.68 1.18
C GLU A 330 12.18 -11.14 1.02
N ALA A 331 10.93 -11.37 0.60
CA ALA A 331 10.45 -12.71 0.28
C ALA A 331 11.25 -13.33 -0.88
N LEU A 332 11.50 -12.58 -1.95
CA LEU A 332 12.29 -13.05 -3.09
C LEU A 332 13.75 -13.31 -2.71
N LYS A 333 14.38 -12.49 -1.87
CA LYS A 333 15.73 -12.76 -1.35
C LYS A 333 15.77 -14.07 -0.59
N LYS A 334 14.82 -14.30 0.32
CA LYS A 334 14.73 -15.54 1.13
C LYS A 334 14.45 -16.79 0.29
N THR A 335 13.73 -16.66 -0.83
CA THR A 335 13.48 -17.79 -1.74
C THR A 335 14.59 -17.99 -2.78
N GLY A 336 15.63 -17.12 -2.83
CA GLY A 336 16.67 -17.13 -3.87
C GLY A 336 16.13 -16.74 -5.24
N GLY A 337 15.09 -15.88 -5.27
CA GLY A 337 14.40 -15.43 -6.47
C GLY A 337 13.37 -16.42 -7.02
N ASP A 338 13.07 -17.50 -6.31
CA ASP A 338 12.03 -18.43 -6.70
C ASP A 338 10.65 -17.83 -6.46
N THR A 339 9.83 -17.80 -7.52
CA THR A 339 8.47 -17.25 -7.54
C THR A 339 7.38 -18.32 -7.41
N ASN A 340 7.76 -19.57 -7.05
CA ASN A 340 6.77 -20.59 -6.74
C ASN A 340 5.83 -20.11 -5.63
N THR A 341 4.53 -20.08 -5.91
CA THR A 341 3.53 -19.49 -5.01
C THR A 341 3.52 -20.14 -3.64
N ASN A 342 3.60 -21.48 -3.54
CA ASN A 342 3.60 -22.16 -2.25
C ASN A 342 4.85 -21.83 -1.42
N LYS A 343 6.00 -21.74 -2.08
CA LYS A 343 7.27 -21.35 -1.44
C LYS A 343 7.22 -19.90 -0.95
N LEU A 344 6.65 -18.99 -1.74
CA LEU A 344 6.45 -17.60 -1.33
C LEU A 344 5.49 -17.53 -0.13
N ILE A 345 4.35 -18.22 -0.15
CA ILE A 345 3.40 -18.25 0.96
C ILE A 345 4.08 -18.72 2.24
N SER A 346 4.79 -19.86 2.19
CA SER A 346 5.48 -20.40 3.37
C SER A 346 6.58 -19.49 3.90
N THR A 347 7.24 -18.73 3.01
CA THR A 347 8.27 -17.76 3.37
C THR A 347 7.69 -16.49 3.98
N MET A 348 6.59 -15.98 3.43
CA MET A 348 5.97 -14.73 3.86
C MET A 348 5.17 -14.89 5.15
N ALA A 349 4.53 -16.04 5.38
CA ALA A 349 3.75 -16.30 6.60
C ALA A 349 4.66 -16.25 7.85
N GLY A 350 4.50 -15.25 8.68
CA GLY A 350 5.34 -14.97 9.85
C GLY A 350 6.61 -14.17 9.56
N MET A 351 6.82 -13.73 8.31
CA MET A 351 8.00 -12.95 7.94
C MET A 351 7.96 -11.55 8.54
N SER A 352 9.09 -11.13 9.11
CA SER A 352 9.32 -9.74 9.54
C SER A 352 10.23 -9.03 8.54
N PHE A 353 10.01 -7.73 8.37
CA PHE A 353 10.78 -6.87 7.48
C PHE A 353 10.73 -5.41 7.98
N GLU A 354 11.81 -4.65 7.68
CA GLU A 354 11.92 -3.24 8.08
C GLU A 354 11.26 -2.34 7.03
N THR A 355 10.54 -1.33 7.49
CA THR A 355 9.76 -0.41 6.64
C THR A 355 9.95 1.05 7.10
N PRO A 356 9.46 2.04 6.34
CA PRO A 356 9.46 3.43 6.83
C PRO A 356 8.77 3.61 8.18
N LYS A 357 7.86 2.71 8.55
CA LYS A 357 7.13 2.72 9.82
C LYS A 357 7.83 1.93 10.94
N GLY A 358 8.98 1.34 10.64
CA GLY A 358 9.65 0.38 11.50
C GLY A 358 9.34 -1.06 11.11
N LYS A 359 9.56 -1.98 12.04
CA LYS A 359 9.40 -3.41 11.80
C LYS A 359 7.93 -3.80 11.61
N MET A 360 7.62 -4.47 10.52
CA MET A 360 6.33 -5.11 10.28
C MET A 360 6.49 -6.63 10.26
N THR A 361 5.43 -7.34 10.64
CA THR A 361 5.42 -8.82 10.65
C THR A 361 4.10 -9.33 10.11
N PHE A 362 4.12 -10.16 9.07
CA PHE A 362 2.93 -10.89 8.64
C PHE A 362 2.53 -11.91 9.69
N ARG A 363 1.33 -11.78 10.22
CA ARG A 363 0.74 -12.77 11.12
C ARG A 363 0.48 -14.07 10.33
N LYS A 364 0.80 -15.24 10.93
CA LYS A 364 0.70 -16.54 10.21
C LYS A 364 -0.73 -16.94 9.92
N GLU A 365 -1.64 -16.55 10.78
CA GLU A 365 -3.03 -17.01 10.80
C GLU A 365 -3.86 -16.42 9.66
N ASP A 366 -3.62 -15.18 9.30
CA ASP A 366 -4.43 -14.43 8.33
C ASP A 366 -3.60 -13.56 7.36
N HIS A 367 -2.27 -13.64 7.45
CA HIS A 367 -1.32 -12.89 6.64
C HIS A 367 -1.47 -11.34 6.74
N GLN A 368 -2.10 -10.86 7.81
CA GLN A 368 -2.14 -9.42 8.11
C GLN A 368 -0.79 -8.97 8.67
N ALA A 369 -0.19 -7.92 8.09
CA ALA A 369 0.98 -7.30 8.69
C ALA A 369 0.59 -6.51 9.94
N MET A 370 1.22 -6.87 11.05
CA MET A 370 1.12 -6.15 12.31
C MET A 370 2.12 -5.01 12.30
N GLN A 371 1.67 -3.81 12.69
CA GLN A 371 2.42 -2.57 12.56
C GLN A 371 2.04 -1.58 13.65
N ASP A 372 2.97 -0.69 14.00
CA ASP A 372 2.72 0.37 14.97
C ASP A 372 1.79 1.45 14.39
N MET A 373 1.04 2.10 15.29
CA MET A 373 0.16 3.23 14.98
C MET A 373 0.55 4.43 15.85
N TYR A 374 0.09 5.63 15.49
CA TYR A 374 0.52 6.86 16.16
C TYR A 374 -0.69 7.68 16.58
N HIS A 375 -0.92 7.80 17.90
CA HIS A 375 -1.88 8.76 18.46
C HIS A 375 -1.31 10.16 18.28
N PHE A 376 -2.07 11.03 17.66
CA PHE A 376 -1.68 12.39 17.34
C PHE A 376 -2.69 13.41 17.86
N ARG A 377 -2.22 14.66 17.94
CA ARG A 377 -3.03 15.86 18.12
C ARG A 377 -2.69 16.85 17.02
N ILE A 378 -3.70 17.47 16.39
CA ILE A 378 -3.48 18.45 15.34
C ILE A 378 -2.97 19.76 15.94
N LYS A 379 -1.81 20.19 15.44
CA LYS A 379 -1.21 21.50 15.65
C LYS A 379 -1.36 22.32 14.36
N VAL A 380 -1.72 23.60 14.51
CA VAL A 380 -1.70 24.55 13.40
C VAL A 380 -0.35 25.25 13.41
N ASP A 381 0.45 25.02 12.38
CA ASP A 381 1.76 25.63 12.16
C ASP A 381 1.72 26.40 10.84
N PRO A 382 2.06 27.73 10.85
CA PRO A 382 2.06 28.54 9.64
C PRO A 382 3.03 28.06 8.56
N ALA A 383 4.08 27.34 8.93
CA ALA A 383 5.07 26.79 7.98
C ALA A 383 4.51 25.66 7.10
N PHE A 384 3.35 25.09 7.47
CA PHE A 384 2.74 23.99 6.74
C PHE A 384 1.36 24.35 6.19
N ALA A 385 1.09 23.89 4.97
CA ALA A 385 -0.22 24.07 4.36
C ALA A 385 -1.33 23.27 5.05
N TRP A 386 -0.99 22.19 5.75
CA TRP A 386 -1.90 21.26 6.40
C TRP A 386 -1.86 21.35 7.94
N GLY A 387 -2.84 20.75 8.62
CA GLY A 387 -2.81 20.53 10.05
C GLY A 387 -1.74 19.47 10.39
N VAL A 388 -0.75 19.85 11.20
CA VAL A 388 0.39 19.00 11.54
C VAL A 388 0.02 18.00 12.63
N PRO A 389 0.12 16.70 12.39
CA PRO A 389 -0.08 15.71 13.45
C PRO A 389 1.15 15.67 14.38
N GLU A 390 1.00 16.26 15.56
CA GLU A 390 2.00 16.18 16.62
C GLU A 390 1.82 14.85 17.36
N LEU A 391 2.90 14.08 17.51
CA LEU A 391 2.86 12.79 18.18
C LEU A 391 2.52 12.95 19.68
N VAL A 392 1.44 12.31 20.12
CA VAL A 392 1.09 12.19 21.54
C VAL A 392 1.64 10.89 22.11
N ARG A 393 1.46 9.78 21.38
CA ARG A 393 1.91 8.46 21.81
C ARG A 393 2.08 7.53 20.59
N GLU A 394 3.13 6.74 20.60
CA GLU A 394 3.27 5.57 19.73
C GLU A 394 2.47 4.40 20.33
N ILE A 395 1.66 3.75 19.51
CA ILE A 395 0.86 2.57 19.87
C ILE A 395 1.50 1.37 19.22
N LYS A 396 2.15 0.53 20.01
CA LYS A 396 2.86 -0.63 19.49
C LYS A 396 1.89 -1.69 18.96
N ALA A 397 2.31 -2.37 17.90
CA ALA A 397 1.54 -3.51 17.35
C ALA A 397 1.21 -4.55 18.44
N SER A 398 2.14 -4.77 19.38
CA SER A 398 1.97 -5.69 20.51
C SER A 398 0.95 -5.25 21.57
N GLU A 399 0.55 -3.96 21.57
CA GLU A 399 -0.46 -3.42 22.48
C GLU A 399 -1.87 -3.51 21.89
N MET A 400 -1.97 -3.78 20.59
CA MET A 400 -3.25 -3.85 19.89
C MET A 400 -3.71 -5.31 19.78
N ASP A 401 -4.77 -5.65 20.50
CA ASP A 401 -5.43 -6.95 20.37
C ASP A 401 -6.28 -6.98 19.09
N VAL A 402 -5.61 -7.06 17.95
CA VAL A 402 -6.26 -7.10 16.62
C VAL A 402 -6.83 -8.49 16.40
N PRO A 403 -8.17 -8.63 16.27
CA PRO A 403 -8.80 -9.94 16.19
C PRO A 403 -8.42 -10.68 14.90
N ILE A 404 -8.28 -12.02 15.01
CA ILE A 404 -8.20 -12.92 13.87
C ILE A 404 -9.62 -13.31 13.51
N GLN A 405 -10.07 -12.93 12.30
CA GLN A 405 -11.47 -13.07 11.89
C GLN A 405 -11.67 -14.05 10.72
N ASN A 406 -10.59 -14.60 10.17
CA ASN A 406 -10.70 -15.62 9.13
C ASN A 406 -11.17 -16.96 9.73
N LYS A 407 -12.04 -17.62 8.97
CA LYS A 407 -12.47 -18.99 9.28
C LYS A 407 -11.55 -19.94 8.52
N ARG A 408 -10.71 -20.64 9.23
CA ARG A 408 -9.95 -21.80 8.70
C ARG A 408 -10.57 -23.09 9.18
#